data_773526d9a20078dbdc3d580a05da95f2
#
_entry.id   773526d9a20078dbdc3d580a05da95f2
#
_cell.length_a   1.000
_cell.length_b   1.000
_cell.length_c   1.000
_cell.angle_alpha   90.00
_cell.angle_beta   90.00
_cell.angle_gamma   90.00
#
_symmetry.space_group_name_H-M   'P 1'
#
loop_
_entity.id
_entity.type
_entity.pdbx_description
1 polymer ?
#
loop_
_entity_poly.entity_id
_entity_poly.type
_entity_poly.pdbx_seq_one_letter_code
_entity_poly.pdbx_strand_id
1 'polypeptide(L)'
;IEIAHADPYVPSMPLSKVVKEELPDNIDRRIFIFERASQFDLLSNNPETFMWVSPAPERLLKRYNLVQKKCVDNKKIYKDVLIYKNGYKLSKLDRQFITELCESKRKYL
;
A
#
# COMPACT_ATOMS: atom_id res chain seq x y z
N ILE A 1 17.70 -5.03 -1.62
CA ILE A 1 17.15 -4.93 -0.25
C ILE A 1 15.70 -4.47 -0.34
N GLU A 2 14.79 -5.24 0.23
CA GLU A 2 13.37 -4.87 0.28
C GLU A 2 13.09 -3.88 1.40
N ILE A 3 12.41 -2.79 1.07
CA ILE A 3 11.81 -1.90 2.06
C ILE A 3 10.37 -2.35 2.29
N ALA A 4 10.09 -2.83 3.48
CA ALA A 4 8.79 -3.34 3.87
C ALA A 4 8.07 -2.39 4.84
N HIS A 5 6.75 -2.33 4.73
CA HIS A 5 5.95 -1.64 5.71
C HIS A 5 5.92 -2.47 7.00
N ALA A 6 6.28 -1.84 8.11
CA ALA A 6 6.08 -2.46 9.43
C ALA A 6 4.61 -2.26 9.81
N ASP A 7 3.81 -3.30 9.73
CA ASP A 7 2.44 -3.24 10.19
C ASP A 7 2.40 -3.10 11.72
N PRO A 8 1.89 -2.00 12.25
CA PRO A 8 1.69 -1.91 13.68
C PRO A 8 0.68 -2.99 14.09
N TYR A 9 1.03 -3.78 15.08
CA TYR A 9 0.08 -4.67 15.71
C TYR A 9 -1.09 -3.85 16.25
N VAL A 10 -2.29 -4.07 15.68
CA VAL A 10 -3.52 -3.43 16.14
C VAL A 10 -4.24 -4.40 17.08
N PRO A 11 -4.17 -4.20 18.40
CA PRO A 11 -4.71 -5.15 19.38
C PRO A 11 -6.24 -5.24 19.39
N SER A 12 -6.93 -4.37 18.65
CA SER A 12 -8.39 -4.30 18.59
C SER A 12 -9.05 -5.32 17.68
N MET A 13 -8.28 -6.08 16.90
CA MET A 13 -8.83 -7.15 16.06
C MET A 13 -8.56 -8.53 16.69
N PRO A 14 -9.56 -9.44 16.70
CA PRO A 14 -9.33 -10.82 17.09
C PRO A 14 -8.22 -11.43 16.23
N LEU A 15 -7.17 -11.93 16.86
CA LEU A 15 -6.00 -12.56 16.19
C LEU A 15 -6.38 -13.67 15.21
N SER A 16 -7.50 -14.37 15.46
CA SER A 16 -8.04 -15.41 14.57
C SER A 16 -8.54 -14.92 13.21
N LYS A 17 -8.74 -13.60 13.03
CA LYS A 17 -9.19 -12.99 11.77
C LYS A 17 -8.10 -12.22 11.05
N VAL A 18 -6.93 -12.08 11.63
CA VAL A 18 -5.77 -11.43 11.00
C VAL A 18 -4.98 -12.50 10.28
N VAL A 19 -5.16 -12.57 8.97
CA VAL A 19 -4.25 -13.34 8.12
C VAL A 19 -2.96 -12.55 8.05
N LYS A 20 -1.93 -13.03 8.77
CA LYS A 20 -0.57 -12.50 8.58
C LYS A 20 -0.16 -12.74 7.13
N GLU A 21 0.21 -11.69 6.44
CA GLU A 21 0.85 -11.82 5.15
C GLU A 21 2.19 -12.52 5.37
N GLU A 22 2.31 -13.75 4.91
CA GLU A 22 3.59 -14.48 4.93
C GLU A 22 4.52 -13.77 3.95
N LEU A 23 5.56 -13.19 4.48
CA LEU A 23 6.63 -12.60 3.66
C LEU A 23 7.39 -13.75 2.99
N PRO A 24 7.73 -13.64 1.69
CA PRO A 24 8.50 -14.66 1.00
C PRO A 24 9.81 -14.94 1.74
N ASP A 25 10.10 -16.21 2.04
CA ASP A 25 11.30 -16.61 2.77
C ASP A 25 12.61 -16.42 1.99
N ASN A 26 12.51 -16.15 0.69
CA ASN A 26 13.65 -15.99 -0.20
C ASN A 26 14.26 -14.58 -0.23
N ILE A 27 13.80 -13.66 0.62
CA ILE A 27 14.36 -12.32 0.73
C ILE A 27 15.20 -12.22 2.01
N ASP A 28 16.51 -12.29 1.85
CA ASP A 28 17.45 -12.32 2.96
C ASP A 28 17.61 -10.99 3.70
N ARG A 29 17.25 -9.89 3.06
CA ARG A 29 17.47 -8.54 3.60
C ARG A 29 16.24 -7.67 3.45
N ARG A 30 15.69 -7.23 4.59
CA ARG A 30 14.54 -6.31 4.66
C ARG A 30 14.81 -5.19 5.64
N ILE A 31 14.28 -4.01 5.31
CA ILE A 31 14.24 -2.85 6.19
C ILE A 31 12.77 -2.53 6.44
N PHE A 32 12.35 -2.53 7.69
CA PHE A 32 10.98 -2.23 8.07
C PHE A 32 10.83 -0.76 8.44
N ILE A 33 9.95 -0.05 7.76
CA ILE A 33 9.69 1.38 7.99
C ILE A 33 8.18 1.61 8.07
N PHE A 34 7.73 2.30 9.12
CA PHE A 34 6.32 2.57 9.37
C PHE A 34 5.78 3.73 8.52
N GLU A 35 6.60 4.72 8.24
CA GLU A 35 6.19 5.98 7.65
C GLU A 35 6.51 6.01 6.16
N ARG A 36 5.49 6.34 5.35
CA ARG A 36 5.57 6.28 3.89
C ARG A 36 6.59 7.24 3.29
N ALA A 37 6.72 8.44 3.81
CA ALA A 37 7.68 9.42 3.29
C ALA A 37 9.12 8.94 3.50
N SER A 38 9.42 8.38 4.66
CA SER A 38 10.73 7.79 4.97
C SER A 38 11.04 6.58 4.07
N GLN A 39 10.04 5.80 3.68
CA GLN A 39 10.21 4.72 2.70
C GLN A 39 10.67 5.26 1.35
N PHE A 40 10.04 6.33 0.85
CA PHE A 40 10.42 6.96 -0.41
C PHE A 40 11.78 7.64 -0.35
N ASP A 41 12.12 8.29 0.76
CA ASP A 41 13.44 8.88 0.96
C ASP A 41 14.54 7.82 0.94
N LEU A 42 14.32 6.69 1.60
CA LEU A 42 15.29 5.60 1.61
C LEU A 42 15.47 4.99 0.21
N LEU A 43 14.37 4.74 -0.52
CA LEU A 43 14.40 4.27 -1.92
C LEU A 43 15.18 5.23 -2.82
N SER A 44 14.90 6.53 -2.68
CA SER A 44 15.50 7.58 -3.51
C SER A 44 17.02 7.67 -3.33
N ASN A 45 17.50 7.41 -2.12
CA ASN A 45 18.91 7.55 -1.78
C ASN A 45 19.72 6.23 -1.84
N ASN A 46 19.05 5.09 -2.09
CA ASN A 46 19.69 3.79 -2.08
C ASN A 46 19.28 2.95 -3.31
N PRO A 47 20.09 2.95 -4.37
CA PRO A 47 19.74 2.31 -5.65
C PRO A 47 19.60 0.79 -5.58
N GLU A 48 20.10 0.15 -4.53
CA GLU A 48 19.97 -1.31 -4.31
C GLU A 48 18.71 -1.70 -3.56
N THR A 49 17.78 -0.76 -3.33
CA THR A 49 16.54 -1.00 -2.61
C THR A 49 15.33 -1.03 -3.54
N PHE A 50 14.32 -1.77 -3.15
CA PHE A 50 13.02 -1.82 -3.84
C PHE A 50 11.88 -1.94 -2.82
N MET A 51 10.67 -1.64 -3.24
CA MET A 51 9.47 -1.74 -2.43
C MET A 51 8.29 -2.21 -3.27
N TRP A 52 7.47 -3.09 -2.70
CA TRP A 52 6.19 -3.47 -3.26
C TRP A 52 5.14 -2.42 -2.94
N VAL A 53 4.49 -1.88 -3.97
CA VAL A 53 3.46 -0.86 -3.81
C VAL A 53 2.36 -1.04 -4.84
N SER A 54 1.18 -0.50 -4.54
CA SER A 54 0.18 -0.24 -5.56
C SER A 54 0.67 0.84 -6.52
N PRO A 55 0.14 0.92 -7.76
CA PRO A 55 0.54 1.95 -8.71
C PRO A 55 0.53 3.34 -8.08
N ALA A 56 1.67 4.03 -8.18
CA ALA A 56 1.86 5.36 -7.62
C ALA A 56 1.70 6.44 -8.70
N PRO A 57 1.19 7.63 -8.35
CA PRO A 57 1.10 8.75 -9.28
C PRO A 57 2.47 9.14 -9.85
N GLU A 58 2.51 9.43 -11.14
CA GLU A 58 3.75 9.83 -11.84
C GLU A 58 4.43 11.04 -11.19
N ARG A 59 3.64 11.98 -10.67
CA ARG A 59 4.14 13.14 -9.93
C ARG A 59 4.98 12.73 -8.72
N LEU A 60 4.58 11.68 -8.01
CA LEU A 60 5.31 11.18 -6.85
C LEU A 60 6.61 10.50 -7.29
N LEU A 61 6.56 9.68 -8.33
CA LEU A 61 7.74 9.00 -8.86
C LEU A 61 8.79 10.02 -9.35
N LYS A 62 8.37 11.04 -10.07
CA LYS A 62 9.26 12.13 -10.52
C LYS A 62 9.89 12.89 -9.36
N ARG A 63 9.09 13.20 -8.32
CA ARG A 63 9.58 13.93 -7.13
C ARG A 63 10.74 13.21 -6.44
N TYR A 64 10.68 11.90 -6.36
CA TYR A 64 11.69 11.07 -5.69
C TYR A 64 12.67 10.41 -6.66
N ASN A 65 12.61 10.74 -7.94
CA ASN A 65 13.43 10.12 -8.99
C ASN A 65 13.34 8.59 -8.98
N LEU A 66 12.13 8.08 -8.87
CA LEU A 66 11.84 6.64 -8.80
C LEU A 66 11.22 6.13 -10.10
N VAL A 67 11.43 4.86 -10.37
CA VAL A 67 10.77 4.13 -11.45
C VAL A 67 9.85 3.06 -10.89
N GLN A 68 8.74 2.83 -11.58
CA GLN A 68 7.79 1.79 -11.23
C GLN A 68 7.72 0.77 -12.37
N LYS A 69 7.82 -0.50 -12.01
CA LYS A 69 7.74 -1.61 -12.97
C LYS A 69 6.62 -2.56 -12.54
N LYS A 70 5.85 -3.04 -13.52
CA LYS A 70 4.87 -4.09 -13.27
C LYS A 70 5.58 -5.42 -13.06
N CYS A 71 5.26 -6.11 -11.98
CA CYS A 71 5.71 -7.47 -11.74
C CYS A 71 4.68 -8.45 -12.33
N VAL A 72 5.02 -9.08 -13.45
CA VAL A 72 4.13 -10.03 -14.15
C VAL A 72 3.94 -11.35 -13.40
N ASP A 73 4.91 -11.73 -12.58
CA ASP A 73 4.87 -12.97 -11.79
C ASP A 73 4.09 -12.84 -10.48
N ASN A 74 3.66 -11.63 -10.14
CA ASN A 74 2.89 -11.40 -8.93
C ASN A 74 1.43 -11.84 -9.13
N LYS A 75 1.05 -12.92 -8.45
CA LYS A 75 -0.32 -13.45 -8.43
C LYS A 75 -1.17 -12.92 -7.27
N LYS A 76 -0.60 -12.10 -6.39
CA LYS A 76 -1.33 -11.54 -5.25
C LYS A 76 -2.32 -10.48 -5.72
N ILE A 77 -3.56 -10.62 -5.30
CA ILE A 77 -4.64 -9.66 -5.55
C ILE A 77 -5.03 -9.05 -4.22
N TYR A 78 -4.90 -7.73 -4.11
CA TYR A 78 -5.37 -6.96 -2.96
C TYR A 78 -6.79 -6.47 -3.22
N LYS A 79 -7.63 -6.60 -2.20
CA LYS A 79 -9.01 -6.11 -2.24
C LYS A 79 -9.17 -4.98 -1.22
N ASP A 80 -9.38 -3.78 -1.73
CA ASP A 80 -9.72 -2.66 -0.87
C ASP A 80 -11.19 -2.71 -0.50
N VAL A 81 -11.49 -2.46 0.76
CA VAL A 81 -12.86 -2.46 1.28
C VAL A 81 -13.16 -1.15 2.02
N LEU A 82 -14.35 -0.64 1.83
CA LEU A 82 -14.86 0.49 2.59
C LEU A 82 -15.58 -0.04 3.83
N ILE A 83 -15.18 0.44 5.00
CA ILE A 83 -15.77 0.03 6.29
C ILE A 83 -16.43 1.24 6.94
N TYR A 84 -17.67 1.10 7.36
CA TYR A 84 -18.39 2.10 8.13
C TYR A 84 -19.36 1.44 9.12
N LYS A 85 -19.84 2.22 10.09
CA LYS A 85 -20.72 1.72 11.16
C LYS A 85 -22.00 1.13 10.61
N ASN A 86 -22.39 -0.02 11.12
CA ASN A 86 -23.69 -0.60 10.77
C ASN A 86 -24.83 0.37 11.08
N GLY A 87 -25.76 0.54 10.12
CA GLY A 87 -26.86 1.50 10.22
C GLY A 87 -26.50 2.96 9.88
N TYR A 88 -25.23 3.27 9.60
CA TYR A 88 -24.83 4.59 9.11
C TYR A 88 -25.42 4.83 7.70
N LYS A 89 -26.13 5.94 7.54
CA LYS A 89 -26.65 6.36 6.23
C LYS A 89 -25.64 7.28 5.56
N LEU A 90 -25.13 6.87 4.42
CA LEU A 90 -24.20 7.67 3.63
C LEU A 90 -24.82 9.02 3.22
N SER A 91 -24.17 10.10 3.59
CA SER A 91 -24.51 11.45 3.17
C SER A 91 -24.23 11.67 1.67
N LYS A 92 -24.67 12.80 1.13
CA LYS A 92 -24.34 13.19 -0.25
C LYS A 92 -22.81 13.34 -0.43
N LEU A 93 -22.14 13.90 0.57
CA LEU A 93 -20.69 14.10 0.55
C LEU A 93 -19.94 12.77 0.60
N ASP A 94 -20.39 11.82 1.42
CA ASP A 94 -19.79 10.48 1.50
C ASP A 94 -19.87 9.76 0.13
N ARG A 95 -21.02 9.85 -0.53
CA ARG A 95 -21.23 9.25 -1.85
C ARG A 95 -20.34 9.88 -2.91
N GLN A 96 -20.18 11.20 -2.87
CA GLN A 96 -19.26 11.92 -3.76
C GLN A 96 -17.83 11.47 -3.53
N PHE A 97 -17.39 11.41 -2.28
CA PHE A 97 -16.05 10.92 -1.92
C PHE A 97 -15.80 9.50 -2.45
N ILE A 98 -16.75 8.59 -2.26
CA ILE A 98 -16.64 7.20 -2.76
C ILE A 98 -16.50 7.19 -4.28
N THR A 99 -17.28 7.99 -4.98
CA THR A 99 -17.22 8.10 -6.45
C THR A 99 -15.84 8.56 -6.90
N GLU A 100 -15.34 9.65 -6.35
CA GLU A 100 -14.01 10.20 -6.65
C GLU A 100 -12.88 9.19 -6.33
N LEU A 101 -13.00 8.48 -5.21
CA LEU A 101 -12.05 7.45 -4.82
C LEU A 101 -12.02 6.30 -5.84
N CYS A 102 -13.19 5.84 -6.28
CA CYS A 102 -13.30 4.77 -7.27
C CYS A 102 -12.76 5.20 -8.65
N GLU A 103 -13.03 6.42 -9.06
CA GLU A 103 -12.53 6.98 -10.31
C GLU A 103 -11.00 7.14 -10.27
N SER A 104 -10.47 7.67 -9.18
CA SER A 104 -9.03 7.77 -8.95
C SER A 104 -8.35 6.40 -9.01
N LYS A 105 -8.94 5.39 -8.36
CA LYS A 105 -8.42 4.02 -8.40
C LYS A 105 -8.38 3.46 -9.83
N ARG A 106 -9.43 3.64 -10.63
CA ARG A 106 -9.47 3.17 -12.02
C ARG A 106 -8.42 3.86 -12.90
N LYS A 107 -8.12 5.12 -12.63
CA LYS A 107 -7.11 5.88 -13.36
C LYS A 107 -5.70 5.30 -13.18
N TYR A 108 -5.38 4.74 -12.01
CA TYR A 108 -4.04 4.24 -11.67
C TYR A 108 -3.90 2.72 -11.73
N LEU A 109 -4.96 2.01 -11.92
CA LEU A 109 -4.99 0.55 -12.08
C LEU A 109 -5.31 0.16 -13.52
#